data_c112e5a7dd71743c9813c7d78c758e1e
#
_entry.id   c112e5a7dd71743c9813c7d78c758e1e
#
_cell.length_a   1.000
_cell.length_b   1.000
_cell.length_c   1.000
_cell.angle_alpha   90.00
_cell.angle_beta   90.00
_cell.angle_gamma   90.00
#
_symmetry.space_group_name_H-M   'P 1'
#
loop_
_entity.id
_entity.type
_entity.pdbx_description
1 polymer ?
#
loop_
_entity_poly.entity_id
_entity_poly.type
_entity_poly.pdbx_seq_one_letter_code
_entity_poly.pdbx_strand_id
1 'polypeptide(L)'
;MYIPLIFLLTAFFLGFSISINLSSRFEMSGENSGFFLTLALAFPAGAVVLGDISYFSSYFSKIYLKNVENCQSSGIAVGVIASLFVSFFLLFLNKKMGKNGMRIYNGRKAAIEAVFFAVLFSFIFFSFFYVFHVKNGVLYSGASVYSDYSPHTAMIRSFSKNNNFPTQYPHYGGADVRYHFLFQYFIGV
;
A
#
# COMPACT_ATOMS: atom_id res chain seq x y z
N MET A 1 15.49 6.40 -8.10
CA MET A 1 15.54 5.07 -7.44
C MET A 1 15.02 5.07 -5.98
N TYR A 2 15.10 6.18 -5.24
CA TYR A 2 14.69 6.22 -3.82
C TYR A 2 13.20 6.51 -3.57
N ILE A 3 12.49 7.14 -4.52
CA ILE A 3 11.08 7.53 -4.34
C ILE A 3 10.17 6.33 -4.03
N PRO A 4 10.18 5.23 -4.80
CA PRO A 4 9.37 4.07 -4.49
C PRO A 4 9.67 3.46 -3.11
N LEU A 5 10.93 3.43 -2.71
CA LEU A 5 11.33 2.91 -1.40
C LEU A 5 10.78 3.77 -0.27
N ILE A 6 10.92 5.10 -0.38
CA ILE A 6 10.38 6.04 0.62
C ILE A 6 8.85 5.89 0.69
N PHE A 7 8.19 5.76 -0.46
CA PHE A 7 6.74 5.60 -0.53
C PHE A 7 6.28 4.30 0.17
N LEU A 8 6.93 3.17 -0.10
CA LEU A 8 6.64 1.89 0.54
C LEU A 8 6.89 1.92 2.06
N LEU A 9 8.01 2.51 2.50
CA LEU A 9 8.31 2.65 3.92
C LEU A 9 7.30 3.55 4.62
N THR A 10 6.87 4.64 3.97
CA THR A 10 5.84 5.53 4.51
C THR A 10 4.50 4.81 4.62
N ALA A 11 4.12 4.02 3.60
CA ALA A 11 2.91 3.20 3.65
C ALA A 11 2.93 2.24 4.85
N PHE A 12 4.04 1.52 5.02
CA PHE A 12 4.20 0.60 6.14
C PHE A 12 4.11 1.34 7.49
N PHE A 13 4.81 2.47 7.65
CA PHE A 13 4.82 3.25 8.89
C PHE A 13 3.45 3.85 9.22
N LEU A 14 2.74 4.39 8.22
CA LEU A 14 1.38 4.91 8.39
C LEU A 14 0.43 3.79 8.82
N GLY A 15 0.42 2.68 8.11
CA GLY A 15 -0.45 1.57 8.41
C GLY A 15 -0.13 0.92 9.75
N PHE A 16 1.14 0.84 10.14
CA PHE A 16 1.54 0.40 11.48
C PHE A 16 0.98 1.31 12.57
N SER A 17 1.07 2.63 12.38
CA SER A 17 0.50 3.62 13.31
C SER A 17 -1.03 3.51 13.42
N ILE A 18 -1.72 3.27 12.30
CA ILE A 18 -3.16 3.02 12.24
C ILE A 18 -3.49 1.71 12.98
N SER A 19 -2.78 0.64 12.67
CA SER A 19 -3.04 -0.70 13.23
C SER A 19 -2.85 -0.74 14.74
N ILE A 20 -1.82 -0.06 15.28
CA ILE A 20 -1.62 0.09 16.73
C ILE A 20 -2.80 0.83 17.36
N ASN A 21 -3.27 1.92 16.73
CA ASN A 21 -4.39 2.69 17.26
C ASN A 21 -5.70 1.88 17.27
N LEU A 22 -5.95 1.12 16.23
CA LEU A 22 -7.10 0.23 16.16
C LEU A 22 -7.00 -0.87 17.22
N SER A 23 -5.85 -1.55 17.30
CA SER A 23 -5.53 -2.56 18.30
C SER A 23 -5.82 -2.08 19.73
N SER A 24 -5.36 -0.88 20.08
CA SER A 24 -5.55 -0.30 21.39
C SER A 24 -7.04 -0.01 21.73
N ARG A 25 -7.89 0.15 20.73
CA ARG A 25 -9.34 0.31 20.90
C ARG A 25 -10.04 -1.04 21.10
N PHE A 26 -9.60 -2.09 20.42
CA PHE A 26 -10.12 -3.45 20.59
C PHE A 26 -9.72 -4.05 21.94
N GLU A 27 -8.57 -3.70 22.50
CA GLU A 27 -8.18 -4.09 23.87
C GLU A 27 -9.18 -3.62 24.94
N MET A 28 -9.87 -2.51 24.71
CA MET A 28 -10.94 -2.04 25.61
C MET A 28 -12.16 -2.99 25.63
N SER A 29 -12.33 -3.83 24.62
CA SER A 29 -13.37 -4.86 24.55
C SER A 29 -12.95 -6.22 25.12
N GLY A 30 -11.73 -6.33 25.68
CA GLY A 30 -11.24 -7.58 26.26
C GLY A 30 -10.57 -8.54 25.27
N GLU A 31 -10.54 -8.19 23.98
CA GLU A 31 -9.86 -8.98 22.96
C GLU A 31 -8.48 -8.36 22.64
N ASN A 32 -7.42 -9.14 22.82
CA ASN A 32 -6.06 -8.71 22.53
C ASN A 32 -5.72 -9.01 21.06
N SER A 33 -5.40 -7.99 20.28
CA SER A 33 -4.84 -8.21 18.94
C SER A 33 -3.35 -8.57 19.04
N GLY A 34 -2.96 -9.65 18.36
CA GLY A 34 -1.57 -10.09 18.34
C GLY A 34 -0.65 -9.14 17.57
N PHE A 35 0.63 -9.16 17.93
CA PHE A 35 1.69 -8.42 17.25
C PHE A 35 1.70 -8.69 15.74
N PHE A 36 1.62 -9.95 15.36
CA PHE A 36 1.68 -10.37 13.97
C PHE A 36 0.46 -9.89 13.17
N LEU A 37 -0.73 -9.85 13.76
CA LEU A 37 -1.91 -9.29 13.11
C LEU A 37 -1.74 -7.79 12.86
N THR A 38 -1.23 -7.04 13.84
CA THR A 38 -0.89 -5.62 13.68
C THR A 38 0.10 -5.41 12.55
N LEU A 39 1.13 -6.24 12.48
CA LEU A 39 2.17 -6.18 11.44
C LEU A 39 1.59 -6.54 10.05
N ALA A 40 0.74 -7.58 9.98
CA ALA A 40 0.11 -8.01 8.73
C ALA A 40 -0.84 -6.95 8.16
N LEU A 41 -1.55 -6.22 9.01
CA LEU A 41 -2.46 -5.14 8.60
C LEU A 41 -1.71 -3.83 8.29
N ALA A 42 -0.48 -3.67 8.77
CA ALA A 42 0.27 -2.43 8.61
C ALA A 42 0.41 -2.01 7.15
N PHE A 43 0.94 -2.88 6.30
CA PHE A 43 1.17 -2.52 4.90
C PHE A 43 -0.12 -2.27 4.11
N PRO A 44 -1.14 -3.16 4.12
CA PRO A 44 -2.39 -2.92 3.38
C PRO A 44 -3.11 -1.64 3.82
N ALA A 45 -3.24 -1.39 5.12
CA ALA A 45 -3.91 -0.21 5.62
C ALA A 45 -3.20 1.09 5.21
N GLY A 46 -1.89 1.11 5.32
CA GLY A 46 -1.11 2.28 4.93
C GLY A 46 -1.06 2.49 3.42
N ALA A 47 -0.99 1.40 2.64
CA ALA A 47 -0.99 1.46 1.19
C ALA A 47 -2.28 2.07 0.64
N VAL A 48 -3.43 1.69 1.18
CA VAL A 48 -4.72 2.27 0.79
C VAL A 48 -4.74 3.76 1.11
N VAL A 49 -4.47 4.16 2.35
CA VAL A 49 -4.57 5.56 2.77
C VAL A 49 -3.55 6.45 2.06
N LEU A 50 -2.28 6.01 1.99
CA LEU A 50 -1.24 6.76 1.28
C LEU A 50 -1.53 6.84 -0.22
N GLY A 51 -1.99 5.74 -0.82
CA GLY A 51 -2.39 5.69 -2.24
C GLY A 51 -3.49 6.69 -2.55
N ASP A 52 -4.54 6.73 -1.75
CA ASP A 52 -5.66 7.67 -1.91
C ASP A 52 -5.19 9.12 -1.77
N ILE A 53 -4.47 9.45 -0.70
CA ILE A 53 -3.98 10.83 -0.47
C ILE A 53 -3.09 11.27 -1.65
N SER A 54 -2.16 10.42 -2.07
CA SER A 54 -1.23 10.73 -3.17
C SER A 54 -1.97 10.88 -4.51
N TYR A 55 -2.94 9.99 -4.78
CA TYR A 55 -3.74 10.06 -6.00
C TYR A 55 -4.55 11.37 -6.08
N PHE A 56 -5.33 11.68 -5.04
CA PHE A 56 -6.14 12.89 -5.03
C PHE A 56 -5.29 14.16 -5.06
N SER A 57 -4.12 14.15 -4.41
CA SER A 57 -3.18 15.28 -4.48
C SER A 57 -2.58 15.44 -5.87
N SER A 58 -2.26 14.34 -6.56
CA SER A 58 -1.78 14.38 -7.95
C SER A 58 -2.86 14.90 -8.91
N TYR A 59 -4.08 14.39 -8.74
CA TYR A 59 -5.24 14.83 -9.50
C TYR A 59 -5.50 16.35 -9.32
N PHE A 60 -5.53 16.80 -8.07
CA PHE A 60 -5.69 18.22 -7.73
C PHE A 60 -4.57 19.09 -8.34
N SER A 61 -3.32 18.64 -8.21
CA SER A 61 -2.16 19.32 -8.77
C SER A 61 -2.29 19.52 -10.28
N LYS A 62 -2.72 18.48 -11.00
CA LYS A 62 -2.88 18.57 -12.45
C LYS A 62 -4.04 19.49 -12.88
N ILE A 63 -5.21 19.33 -12.26
CA ILE A 63 -6.43 20.01 -12.71
C ILE A 63 -6.46 21.48 -12.25
N TYR A 64 -6.17 21.73 -10.98
CA TYR A 64 -6.34 23.06 -10.37
C TYR A 64 -5.06 23.89 -10.40
N LEU A 65 -3.89 23.27 -10.17
CA LEU A 65 -2.62 23.98 -10.20
C LEU A 65 -1.97 23.97 -11.60
N LYS A 66 -2.60 23.28 -12.57
CA LYS A 66 -2.13 23.15 -13.96
C LYS A 66 -0.68 22.61 -14.07
N ASN A 67 -0.25 21.84 -13.07
CA ASN A 67 1.07 21.24 -13.04
C ASN A 67 1.04 19.90 -13.79
N VAL A 68 1.11 19.97 -15.12
CA VAL A 68 0.94 18.78 -15.98
C VAL A 68 2.14 17.83 -15.89
N GLU A 69 3.35 18.37 -15.84
CA GLU A 69 4.59 17.58 -15.91
C GLU A 69 4.93 16.88 -14.58
N ASN A 70 4.74 17.58 -13.45
CA ASN A 70 5.18 17.12 -12.14
C ASN A 70 4.01 16.78 -11.18
N CYS A 71 2.78 16.62 -11.70
CA CYS A 71 1.62 16.41 -10.84
C CYS A 71 1.74 15.15 -9.98
N GLN A 72 2.25 14.05 -10.53
CA GLN A 72 2.45 12.81 -9.80
C GLN A 72 3.51 12.98 -8.70
N SER A 73 4.67 13.53 -9.02
CA SER A 73 5.73 13.76 -8.03
C SER A 73 5.28 14.69 -6.91
N SER A 74 4.53 15.75 -7.24
CA SER A 74 3.92 16.64 -6.26
C SER A 74 2.92 15.91 -5.36
N GLY A 75 2.06 15.09 -5.95
CA GLY A 75 1.06 14.33 -5.20
C GLY A 75 1.69 13.28 -4.28
N ILE A 76 2.75 12.60 -4.73
CA ILE A 76 3.54 11.68 -3.92
C ILE A 76 4.17 12.42 -2.73
N ALA A 77 4.79 13.57 -2.97
CA ALA A 77 5.40 14.36 -1.91
C ALA A 77 4.39 14.78 -0.84
N VAL A 78 3.23 15.31 -1.28
CA VAL A 78 2.12 15.66 -0.37
C VAL A 78 1.62 14.44 0.39
N GLY A 79 1.41 13.31 -0.29
CA GLY A 79 0.97 12.05 0.32
C GLY A 79 1.94 11.58 1.40
N VAL A 80 3.24 11.56 1.11
CA VAL A 80 4.28 11.16 2.07
C VAL A 80 4.31 12.09 3.28
N ILE A 81 4.33 13.41 3.07
CA ILE A 81 4.37 14.38 4.17
C ILE A 81 3.12 14.27 5.06
N ALA A 82 1.94 14.25 4.45
CA ALA A 82 0.68 14.12 5.18
C ALA A 82 0.62 12.79 5.97
N SER A 83 1.05 11.70 5.35
CA SER A 83 1.07 10.37 5.99
C SER A 83 2.04 10.29 7.16
N LEU A 84 3.21 10.90 7.05
CA LEU A 84 4.15 11.00 8.16
C LEU A 84 3.58 11.83 9.31
N PHE A 85 2.96 12.97 9.00
CA PHE A 85 2.32 13.80 10.01
C PHE A 85 1.21 13.04 10.74
N VAL A 86 0.32 12.37 10.01
CA VAL A 86 -0.75 11.53 10.60
C VAL A 86 -0.15 10.42 11.45
N SER A 87 0.90 9.75 10.99
CA SER A 87 1.55 8.67 11.73
C SER A 87 2.10 9.14 13.07
N PHE A 88 2.85 10.25 13.08
CA PHE A 88 3.38 10.81 14.31
C PHE A 88 2.27 11.30 15.25
N PHE A 89 1.23 11.92 14.71
CA PHE A 89 0.06 12.33 15.49
C PHE A 89 -0.66 11.15 16.15
N LEU A 90 -0.88 10.06 15.42
CA LEU A 90 -1.49 8.85 15.95
C LEU A 90 -0.64 8.21 17.06
N LEU A 91 0.67 8.14 16.87
CA LEU A 91 1.59 7.61 17.90
C LEU A 91 1.64 8.52 19.14
N PHE A 92 1.61 9.83 18.95
CA PHE A 92 1.52 10.79 20.06
C PHE A 92 0.23 10.61 20.86
N LEU A 93 -0.91 10.47 20.19
CA LEU A 93 -2.20 10.19 20.85
C LEU A 93 -2.16 8.89 21.64
N ASN A 94 -1.59 7.83 21.11
CA ASN A 94 -1.42 6.56 21.80
C ASN A 94 -0.62 6.71 23.09
N LYS A 95 0.53 7.40 22.98
CA LYS A 95 1.38 7.66 24.15
C LYS A 95 0.64 8.47 25.20
N LYS A 96 -0.09 9.53 24.81
CA LYS A 96 -0.85 10.38 25.73
C LYS A 96 -1.98 9.62 26.43
N MET A 97 -2.59 8.65 25.75
CA MET A 97 -3.67 7.83 26.33
C MET A 97 -3.17 6.71 27.25
N GLY A 98 -1.83 6.58 27.45
CA GLY A 98 -1.25 5.53 28.28
C GLY A 98 -1.51 4.11 27.76
N LYS A 99 -1.85 3.99 26.48
CA LYS A 99 -2.20 2.71 25.87
C LYS A 99 -0.93 2.06 25.33
N ASN A 100 -0.53 0.97 25.95
CA ASN A 100 0.51 0.09 25.42
C ASN A 100 -0.11 -0.75 24.29
N GLY A 101 -0.20 -0.17 23.10
CA GLY A 101 -0.95 -0.70 21.96
C GLY A 101 -0.43 -1.99 21.34
N MET A 102 0.49 -2.69 21.99
CA MET A 102 1.04 -3.91 21.41
C MET A 102 1.45 -4.87 22.51
N ARG A 103 0.70 -5.97 22.67
CA ARG A 103 1.13 -7.10 23.49
C ARG A 103 1.81 -8.14 22.62
N ILE A 104 3.07 -8.39 22.91
CA ILE A 104 3.76 -9.56 22.39
C ILE A 104 3.27 -10.73 23.24
N TYR A 105 2.53 -11.66 22.65
CA TYR A 105 2.19 -12.89 23.34
C TYR A 105 3.45 -13.70 23.62
N ASN A 106 3.60 -14.16 24.85
CA ASN A 106 4.65 -15.07 25.22
C ASN A 106 4.13 -16.52 25.19
N GLY A 107 4.98 -17.46 24.76
CA GLY A 107 4.70 -18.87 24.83
C GLY A 107 3.95 -19.45 23.62
N ARG A 108 3.10 -20.46 23.87
CA ARG A 108 2.48 -21.29 22.82
C ARG A 108 1.63 -20.49 21.80
N LYS A 109 0.92 -19.46 22.25
CA LYS A 109 0.09 -18.62 21.34
C LYS A 109 0.94 -17.86 20.34
N ALA A 110 2.02 -17.23 20.80
CA ALA A 110 2.96 -16.52 19.93
C ALA A 110 3.63 -17.45 18.90
N ALA A 111 3.99 -18.66 19.33
CA ALA A 111 4.57 -19.65 18.43
C ALA A 111 3.57 -20.09 17.34
N ILE A 112 2.32 -20.34 17.68
CA ILE A 112 1.27 -20.70 16.69
C ILE A 112 1.05 -19.57 15.71
N GLU A 113 0.94 -18.32 16.18
CA GLU A 113 0.76 -17.15 15.34
C GLU A 113 1.97 -16.96 14.41
N ALA A 114 3.19 -17.06 14.91
CA ALA A 114 4.41 -16.96 14.13
C ALA A 114 4.49 -18.04 13.03
N VAL A 115 4.18 -19.31 13.38
CA VAL A 115 4.15 -20.40 12.40
C VAL A 115 3.09 -20.17 11.34
N PHE A 116 1.88 -19.73 11.71
CA PHE A 116 0.82 -19.42 10.77
C PHE A 116 1.27 -18.36 9.74
N PHE A 117 1.83 -17.25 10.22
CA PHE A 117 2.32 -16.19 9.33
C PHE A 117 3.53 -16.64 8.49
N ALA A 118 4.43 -17.44 9.04
CA ALA A 118 5.55 -17.98 8.29
C ALA A 118 5.08 -18.89 7.14
N VAL A 119 4.09 -19.74 7.39
CA VAL A 119 3.47 -20.59 6.35
C VAL A 119 2.75 -19.73 5.30
N LEU A 120 1.96 -18.74 5.73
CA LEU A 120 1.25 -17.84 4.84
C LEU A 120 2.22 -17.06 3.93
N PHE A 121 3.25 -16.44 4.50
CA PHE A 121 4.26 -15.71 3.71
C PHE A 121 5.04 -16.64 2.78
N SER A 122 5.38 -17.84 3.22
CA SER A 122 6.02 -18.84 2.35
C SER A 122 5.12 -19.21 1.18
N PHE A 123 3.83 -19.44 1.43
CA PHE A 123 2.85 -19.74 0.38
C PHE A 123 2.73 -18.58 -0.62
N ILE A 124 2.61 -17.35 -0.15
CA ILE A 124 2.55 -16.15 -1.00
C ILE A 124 3.84 -16.02 -1.84
N PHE A 125 5.00 -16.20 -1.20
CA PHE A 125 6.30 -16.09 -1.87
C PHE A 125 6.46 -17.15 -2.98
N PHE A 126 6.16 -18.41 -2.69
CA PHE A 126 6.24 -19.48 -3.69
C PHE A 126 5.20 -19.31 -4.80
N SER A 127 3.98 -18.87 -4.46
CA SER A 127 2.94 -18.55 -5.45
C SER A 127 3.40 -17.44 -6.39
N PHE A 128 4.04 -16.40 -5.85
CA PHE A 128 4.60 -15.32 -6.66
C PHE A 128 5.68 -15.82 -7.61
N PHE A 129 6.60 -16.66 -7.13
CA PHE A 129 7.64 -17.27 -7.97
C PHE A 129 7.07 -18.20 -9.04
N TYR A 130 5.98 -18.90 -8.74
CA TYR A 130 5.30 -19.75 -9.71
C TYR A 130 4.62 -18.94 -10.80
N VAL A 131 3.97 -17.84 -10.42
CA VAL A 131 3.25 -16.97 -11.35
C VAL A 131 4.21 -16.11 -12.17
N PHE A 132 5.30 -15.65 -11.54
CA PHE A 132 6.27 -14.77 -12.17
C PHE A 132 7.68 -15.29 -12.02
N HIS A 133 8.33 -15.55 -13.13
CA HIS A 133 9.76 -15.85 -13.11
C HIS A 133 10.47 -15.23 -14.31
N VAL A 134 11.73 -14.86 -14.08
CA VAL A 134 12.59 -14.35 -15.13
C VAL A 134 13.53 -15.45 -15.58
N LYS A 135 13.51 -15.77 -16.86
CA LYS A 135 14.43 -16.74 -17.47
C LYS A 135 15.04 -16.11 -18.74
N ASN A 136 16.37 -16.09 -18.81
CA ASN A 136 17.11 -15.52 -19.94
C ASN A 136 16.74 -14.06 -20.27
N GLY A 137 16.49 -13.23 -19.24
CA GLY A 137 16.09 -11.83 -19.41
C GLY A 137 14.63 -11.61 -19.84
N VAL A 138 13.86 -12.67 -19.98
CA VAL A 138 12.43 -12.61 -20.33
C VAL A 138 11.59 -12.90 -19.10
N LEU A 139 10.59 -12.05 -18.84
CA LEU A 139 9.61 -12.26 -17.78
C LEU A 139 8.52 -13.21 -18.26
N TYR A 140 8.37 -14.32 -17.59
CA TYR A 140 7.30 -15.28 -17.81
C TYR A 140 6.19 -15.06 -16.81
N SER A 141 4.96 -15.02 -17.30
CA SER A 141 3.74 -15.01 -16.49
C SER A 141 3.03 -16.36 -16.65
N GLY A 142 2.82 -17.05 -15.54
CA GLY A 142 2.29 -18.40 -15.56
C GLY A 142 0.77 -18.49 -15.48
N ALA A 143 0.25 -19.65 -15.86
CA ALA A 143 -1.14 -20.06 -15.70
C ALA A 143 -2.18 -19.18 -16.41
N SER A 144 -3.37 -19.08 -15.83
CA SER A 144 -4.54 -18.40 -16.42
C SER A 144 -4.51 -16.87 -16.34
N VAL A 145 -3.52 -16.29 -15.65
CA VAL A 145 -3.47 -14.84 -15.39
C VAL A 145 -2.75 -14.01 -16.45
N TYR A 146 -2.19 -14.65 -17.49
CA TYR A 146 -1.41 -13.94 -18.51
C TYR A 146 -2.24 -12.87 -19.27
N SER A 147 -3.55 -13.10 -19.47
CA SER A 147 -4.44 -12.18 -20.16
C SER A 147 -4.72 -10.91 -19.38
N ASP A 148 -4.75 -11.00 -18.05
CA ASP A 148 -5.04 -9.87 -17.17
C ASP A 148 -3.83 -8.96 -16.97
N TYR A 149 -2.65 -9.46 -17.31
CA TYR A 149 -1.40 -8.73 -17.14
C TYR A 149 -1.28 -7.50 -18.02
N SER A 150 -1.68 -7.62 -19.29
CA SER A 150 -1.54 -6.53 -20.27
C SER A 150 -2.33 -5.28 -19.85
N PRO A 151 -3.64 -5.35 -19.54
CA PRO A 151 -4.40 -4.18 -19.11
C PRO A 151 -3.89 -3.58 -17.79
N HIS A 152 -3.53 -4.42 -16.80
CA HIS A 152 -2.99 -3.92 -15.53
C HIS A 152 -1.63 -3.24 -15.69
N THR A 153 -0.72 -3.84 -16.47
CA THR A 153 0.60 -3.26 -16.75
C THR A 153 0.48 -1.95 -17.53
N ALA A 154 -0.43 -1.87 -18.49
CA ALA A 154 -0.68 -0.65 -19.24
C ALA A 154 -1.23 0.47 -18.32
N MET A 155 -2.14 0.14 -17.39
CA MET A 155 -2.65 1.09 -16.40
C MET A 155 -1.53 1.57 -15.45
N ILE A 156 -0.70 0.68 -14.93
CA ILE A 156 0.47 1.02 -14.09
C ILE A 156 1.39 1.98 -14.86
N ARG A 157 1.73 1.67 -16.12
CA ARG A 157 2.60 2.52 -16.94
C ARG A 157 1.96 3.86 -17.28
N SER A 158 0.65 3.93 -17.41
CA SER A 158 -0.06 5.19 -17.68
C SER A 158 0.12 6.20 -16.55
N PHE A 159 0.21 5.74 -15.32
CA PHE A 159 0.57 6.60 -14.19
C PHE A 159 2.05 6.93 -14.17
N SER A 160 2.93 5.91 -14.17
CA SER A 160 4.37 6.11 -13.98
C SER A 160 5.06 6.90 -15.11
N LYS A 161 4.47 6.97 -16.30
CA LYS A 161 5.09 7.63 -17.47
C LYS A 161 4.28 8.78 -18.03
N ASN A 162 2.95 8.75 -17.89
CA ASN A 162 2.07 9.66 -18.65
C ASN A 162 1.20 10.56 -17.75
N ASN A 163 1.39 10.54 -16.43
CA ASN A 163 0.59 11.37 -15.50
C ASN A 163 -0.92 11.27 -15.80
N ASN A 164 -1.46 10.04 -15.82
CA ASN A 164 -2.84 9.73 -16.24
C ASN A 164 -3.89 10.27 -15.25
N PHE A 165 -4.08 11.59 -15.25
CA PHE A 165 -5.08 12.31 -14.45
C PHE A 165 -5.82 13.31 -15.32
N PRO A 166 -7.16 13.39 -15.35
CA PRO A 166 -8.11 12.40 -14.83
C PRO A 166 -7.83 11.02 -15.42
N THR A 167 -8.09 9.97 -14.64
CA THR A 167 -7.69 8.63 -15.04
C THR A 167 -8.55 8.10 -16.17
N GLN A 168 -7.90 7.78 -17.28
CA GLN A 168 -8.53 7.21 -18.49
C GLN A 168 -7.99 5.81 -18.78
N TYR A 169 -8.76 5.02 -19.50
CA TYR A 169 -8.30 3.72 -19.97
C TYR A 169 -7.17 3.88 -20.97
N PRO A 170 -5.98 3.27 -20.74
CA PRO A 170 -4.87 3.36 -21.69
C PRO A 170 -5.14 2.63 -23.00
N HIS A 171 -6.18 1.77 -23.05
CA HIS A 171 -6.60 1.04 -24.26
C HIS A 171 -7.70 1.74 -25.04
N TYR A 172 -8.41 2.71 -24.44
CA TYR A 172 -9.52 3.44 -25.05
C TYR A 172 -9.35 4.93 -24.74
N GLY A 173 -8.67 5.64 -25.63
CA GLY A 173 -8.46 7.08 -25.47
C GLY A 173 -9.77 7.84 -25.32
N GLY A 174 -9.84 8.68 -24.28
CA GLY A 174 -11.03 9.48 -23.98
C GLY A 174 -12.13 8.78 -23.18
N ALA A 175 -11.95 7.51 -22.81
CA ALA A 175 -12.89 6.81 -21.94
C ALA A 175 -12.42 6.84 -20.48
N ASP A 176 -13.31 7.27 -19.59
CA ASP A 176 -13.05 7.27 -18.16
C ASP A 176 -13.00 5.85 -17.59
N VAL A 177 -12.10 5.63 -16.61
CA VAL A 177 -12.00 4.34 -15.95
C VAL A 177 -13.18 4.13 -15.02
N ARG A 178 -13.93 3.05 -15.28
CA ARG A 178 -15.04 2.57 -14.43
C ARG A 178 -14.66 1.31 -13.64
N TYR A 179 -13.39 1.16 -13.32
CA TYR A 179 -12.80 0.01 -12.63
C TYR A 179 -11.89 0.49 -11.49
N HIS A 180 -11.65 -0.35 -10.50
CA HIS A 180 -10.72 0.00 -9.43
C HIS A 180 -9.29 0.11 -9.97
N PHE A 181 -8.68 1.26 -9.84
CA PHE A 181 -7.35 1.57 -10.39
C PHE A 181 -6.35 2.07 -9.35
N LEU A 182 -6.79 2.32 -8.13
CA LEU A 182 -5.92 2.86 -7.07
C LEU A 182 -4.74 1.94 -6.74
N PHE A 183 -4.95 0.62 -6.85
CA PHE A 183 -3.86 -0.35 -6.70
C PHE A 183 -2.81 -0.22 -7.82
N GLN A 184 -3.24 -0.05 -9.07
CA GLN A 184 -2.35 0.18 -10.20
C GLN A 184 -1.62 1.52 -10.10
N TYR A 185 -2.30 2.56 -9.58
CA TYR A 185 -1.65 3.82 -9.25
C TYR A 185 -0.56 3.63 -8.20
N PHE A 186 -0.87 2.96 -7.10
CA PHE A 186 0.08 2.69 -6.02
C PHE A 186 1.34 1.96 -6.50
N ILE A 187 1.19 0.99 -7.41
CA ILE A 187 2.32 0.29 -8.02
C ILE A 187 3.07 1.17 -9.02
N GLY A 188 2.38 2.11 -9.69
CA GLY A 188 2.94 3.01 -10.70
C GLY A 188 3.77 4.17 -10.13
N VAL A 189 3.83 4.32 -8.81
CA VAL A 189 4.68 5.27 -8.10
C VAL A 189 6.12 4.74 -7.98
#